data_75d1f00066a7e5addc8ef28ca16f387c
#
_entry.id   75d1f00066a7e5addc8ef28ca16f387c
#
_cell.length_a   1.000
_cell.length_b   1.000
_cell.length_c   1.000
_cell.angle_alpha   90.00
_cell.angle_beta   90.00
_cell.angle_gamma   90.00
#
_symmetry.space_group_name_H-M   'P 1'
#
loop_
_entity.id
_entity.type
_entity.pdbx_description
1 polymer ?
#
loop_
_entity_poly.entity_id
_entity_poly.type
_entity_poly.pdbx_seq_one_letter_code
_entity_poly.pdbx_strand_id
1 'polypeptide(L)'
;LSISKNEVVIKATEDHGIFYGIQTLIKLLPLEKSFEIKIPCLSITDEPKFQWRGMHLDVSRHFFPKDFIKKYIDYLAMYKMNTFHWHLTDDQGWRIEIKKYPKLTEVGAWRNGSMIGHYTDQTFDDIRYGGFYTQEEIKEIVAYAKERHITIVPEIEMPGHALAALASYPEFSCTGGPFEVGKTWGVLEDVFCPKDETFTFLENVLSEV
;
A
#
# COMPACT_ATOMS: atom_id res chain seq x y z
N LEU A 1 24.53 4.22 18.19
CA LEU A 1 25.11 2.87 18.20
C LEU A 1 26.58 2.96 18.52
N SER A 2 27.03 2.27 19.55
CA SER A 2 28.44 2.15 19.94
C SER A 2 28.83 0.69 20.02
N ILE A 3 29.93 0.32 19.40
CA ILE A 3 30.47 -1.04 19.37
C ILE A 3 31.89 -0.99 19.92
N SER A 4 32.11 -1.67 21.02
CA SER A 4 33.43 -1.88 21.65
C SER A 4 33.83 -3.35 21.57
N LYS A 5 35.01 -3.68 22.12
CA LYS A 5 35.45 -5.09 22.20
C LYS A 5 34.54 -5.96 23.08
N ASN A 6 33.81 -5.36 24.02
CA ASN A 6 33.11 -6.09 25.08
C ASN A 6 31.59 -5.93 25.02
N GLU A 7 31.08 -4.94 24.30
CA GLU A 7 29.66 -4.60 24.29
C GLU A 7 29.21 -3.89 23.00
N VAL A 8 27.93 -4.05 22.71
CA VAL A 8 27.18 -3.28 21.70
C VAL A 8 26.08 -2.52 22.43
N VAL A 9 26.06 -1.19 22.28
CA VAL A 9 25.09 -0.32 22.95
C VAL A 9 24.32 0.48 21.91
N ILE A 10 23.00 0.42 21.96
CA ILE A 10 22.10 1.29 21.19
C ILE A 10 21.38 2.20 22.20
N LYS A 11 21.47 3.51 21.99
CA LYS A 11 20.74 4.51 22.79
C LYS A 11 19.92 5.38 21.87
N ALA A 12 18.69 5.67 22.24
CA ALA A 12 17.81 6.61 21.58
C ALA A 12 16.84 7.23 22.58
N THR A 13 16.18 8.31 22.19
CA THR A 13 15.16 8.98 23.01
C THR A 13 13.79 8.33 22.88
N GLU A 14 13.55 7.63 21.78
CA GLU A 14 12.28 7.03 21.44
C GLU A 14 12.46 5.59 20.94
N ASP A 15 11.43 4.75 21.06
CA ASP A 15 11.49 3.33 20.68
C ASP A 15 11.83 3.12 19.20
N HIS A 16 11.27 3.96 18.31
CA HIS A 16 11.62 3.89 16.88
C HIS A 16 13.10 4.18 16.62
N GLY A 17 13.76 4.99 17.46
CA GLY A 17 15.20 5.23 17.37
C GLY A 17 16.01 3.99 17.74
N ILE A 18 15.57 3.20 18.73
CA ILE A 18 16.18 1.89 19.04
C ILE A 18 16.01 0.95 17.85
N PHE A 19 14.81 0.87 17.27
CA PHE A 19 14.54 0.08 16.07
C PHE A 19 15.48 0.45 14.91
N TYR A 20 15.65 1.74 14.62
CA TYR A 20 16.57 2.20 13.56
C TYR A 20 18.05 1.91 13.89
N GLY A 21 18.42 1.94 15.16
CA GLY A 21 19.74 1.53 15.63
C GLY A 21 20.00 0.04 15.37
N ILE A 22 18.99 -0.82 15.58
CA ILE A 22 19.04 -2.25 15.24
C ILE A 22 19.20 -2.43 13.73
N GLN A 23 18.44 -1.69 12.90
CA GLN A 23 18.60 -1.75 11.44
C GLN A 23 20.00 -1.35 10.99
N THR A 24 20.63 -0.38 11.67
CA THR A 24 22.04 -0.01 11.43
C THR A 24 22.98 -1.14 11.80
N LEU A 25 22.78 -1.76 12.96
CA LEU A 25 23.59 -2.89 13.40
C LEU A 25 23.51 -4.07 12.44
N ILE A 26 22.29 -4.42 11.98
CA ILE A 26 22.07 -5.52 11.01
C ILE A 26 22.86 -5.25 9.71
N LYS A 27 22.93 -4.00 9.23
CA LYS A 27 23.68 -3.64 8.02
C LYS A 27 25.21 -3.71 8.17
N LEU A 28 25.72 -3.76 9.41
CA LEU A 28 27.14 -3.97 9.68
C LEU A 28 27.52 -5.45 9.71
N LEU A 29 26.55 -6.35 9.73
CA LEU A 29 26.81 -7.80 9.68
C LEU A 29 27.32 -8.19 8.29
N PRO A 30 28.28 -9.14 8.21
CA PRO A 30 28.72 -9.65 6.92
C PRO A 30 27.59 -10.37 6.18
N LEU A 31 27.55 -10.20 4.86
CA LEU A 31 26.54 -10.88 4.02
C LEU A 31 26.81 -12.37 3.86
N GLU A 32 28.08 -12.78 3.99
CA GLU A 32 28.49 -14.18 3.89
C GLU A 32 28.23 -14.93 5.19
N LYS A 33 27.74 -16.17 5.06
CA LYS A 33 27.60 -17.06 6.20
C LYS A 33 28.99 -17.43 6.74
N SER A 34 29.26 -17.09 7.99
CA SER A 34 30.50 -17.42 8.68
C SER A 34 30.20 -17.97 10.07
N PHE A 35 31.05 -18.87 10.55
CA PHE A 35 31.00 -19.34 11.94
C PHE A 35 31.43 -18.26 12.94
N GLU A 36 32.17 -17.25 12.49
CA GLU A 36 32.64 -16.14 13.30
C GLU A 36 32.21 -14.83 12.64
N ILE A 37 31.45 -14.01 13.39
CA ILE A 37 31.00 -12.70 12.94
C ILE A 37 31.94 -11.65 13.55
N LYS A 38 32.65 -10.89 12.69
CA LYS A 38 33.51 -9.78 13.09
C LYS A 38 32.85 -8.47 12.70
N ILE A 39 32.58 -7.64 13.72
CA ILE A 39 32.06 -6.28 13.53
C ILE A 39 33.13 -5.31 14.01
N PRO A 40 33.46 -4.24 13.26
CA PRO A 40 34.45 -3.25 13.69
C PRO A 40 33.98 -2.49 14.93
N CYS A 41 34.92 -2.17 15.83
CA CYS A 41 34.65 -1.21 16.91
C CYS A 41 34.44 0.17 16.30
N LEU A 42 33.29 0.80 16.59
CA LEU A 42 32.92 2.10 16.03
C LEU A 42 31.85 2.79 16.88
N SER A 43 31.64 4.07 16.61
CA SER A 43 30.51 4.85 17.14
C SER A 43 29.79 5.53 15.99
N ILE A 44 28.46 5.40 15.96
CA ILE A 44 27.59 6.04 14.96
C ILE A 44 26.55 6.86 15.72
N THR A 45 26.51 8.18 15.43
CA THR A 45 25.41 9.07 15.76
C THR A 45 24.63 9.33 14.49
N ASP A 46 23.34 9.05 14.52
CA ASP A 46 22.47 9.12 13.34
C ASP A 46 21.11 9.71 13.74
N GLU A 47 20.59 10.57 12.91
CA GLU A 47 19.26 11.15 13.04
C GLU A 47 18.61 11.29 11.66
N PRO A 48 17.27 11.16 11.56
CA PRO A 48 16.60 11.31 10.28
C PRO A 48 16.62 12.77 9.83
N LYS A 49 17.11 13.04 8.61
CA LYS A 49 17.06 14.36 7.98
C LYS A 49 15.62 14.82 7.71
N PHE A 50 14.73 13.88 7.39
CA PHE A 50 13.32 14.12 7.13
C PHE A 50 12.47 13.29 8.08
N GLN A 51 11.45 13.92 8.66
CA GLN A 51 10.51 13.22 9.53
C GLN A 51 9.60 12.26 8.75
N TRP A 52 9.12 12.66 7.57
CA TRP A 52 8.35 11.81 6.66
C TRP A 52 9.28 11.13 5.66
N ARG A 53 9.34 9.81 5.71
CA ARG A 53 10.15 8.98 4.82
C ARG A 53 9.30 7.82 4.36
N GLY A 54 8.66 7.98 3.21
CA GLY A 54 7.66 7.03 2.74
C GLY A 54 7.96 6.51 1.34
N MET A 55 7.26 5.42 1.03
CA MET A 55 7.14 4.92 -0.34
C MET A 55 5.69 4.56 -0.61
N HIS A 56 5.34 4.62 -1.87
CA HIS A 56 4.03 4.33 -2.43
C HIS A 56 4.03 2.95 -3.10
N LEU A 57 2.91 2.23 -2.99
CA LEU A 57 2.65 1.04 -3.78
C LEU A 57 1.21 1.07 -4.30
N ASP A 58 1.09 1.07 -5.63
CA ASP A 58 -0.17 0.94 -6.34
C ASP A 58 -0.55 -0.55 -6.43
N VAL A 59 -1.57 -0.94 -5.69
CA VAL A 59 -2.14 -2.30 -5.72
C VAL A 59 -3.43 -2.36 -6.51
N SER A 60 -3.91 -1.22 -6.98
CA SER A 60 -5.15 -1.11 -7.77
C SER A 60 -4.93 -1.53 -9.20
N ARG A 61 -3.93 -0.95 -9.90
CA ARG A 61 -3.62 -1.33 -11.28
C ARG A 61 -3.05 -2.73 -11.36
N HIS A 62 -2.30 -3.15 -10.33
CA HIS A 62 -1.83 -4.53 -10.20
C HIS A 62 -1.99 -5.00 -8.75
N PHE A 63 -2.77 -6.07 -8.53
CA PHE A 63 -3.01 -6.61 -7.20
C PHE A 63 -1.79 -7.41 -6.72
N PHE A 64 -1.34 -7.12 -5.50
CA PHE A 64 -0.29 -7.87 -4.81
C PHE A 64 -0.87 -8.58 -3.58
N PRO A 65 -0.57 -9.86 -3.36
CA PRO A 65 -1.09 -10.60 -2.20
C PRO A 65 -0.50 -10.07 -0.89
N LYS A 66 -1.20 -10.33 0.21
CA LYS A 66 -0.83 -9.90 1.57
C LYS A 66 0.64 -10.17 1.94
N ASP A 67 1.16 -11.34 1.58
CA ASP A 67 2.54 -11.70 1.89
C ASP A 67 3.56 -10.81 1.18
N PHE A 68 3.24 -10.36 -0.05
CA PHE A 68 4.06 -9.37 -0.74
C PHE A 68 4.04 -8.03 -0.02
N ILE A 69 2.88 -7.58 0.47
CA ILE A 69 2.74 -6.33 1.22
C ILE A 69 3.59 -6.37 2.49
N LYS A 70 3.55 -7.47 3.23
CA LYS A 70 4.42 -7.66 4.42
C LYS A 70 5.90 -7.59 4.06
N LYS A 71 6.30 -8.25 2.99
CA LYS A 71 7.69 -8.20 2.50
C LYS A 71 8.09 -6.77 2.07
N TYR A 72 7.18 -6.03 1.46
CA TYR A 72 7.40 -4.62 1.10
C TYR A 72 7.62 -3.76 2.37
N ILE A 73 6.80 -3.96 3.41
CA ILE A 73 6.95 -3.32 4.72
C ILE A 73 8.30 -3.67 5.36
N ASP A 74 8.76 -4.93 5.26
CA ASP A 74 10.08 -5.32 5.75
C ASP A 74 11.21 -4.55 5.05
N TYR A 75 11.11 -4.34 3.73
CA TYR A 75 12.07 -3.50 3.01
C TYR A 75 12.01 -2.05 3.44
N LEU A 76 10.83 -1.47 3.64
CA LEU A 76 10.69 -0.12 4.19
C LEU A 76 11.38 0.00 5.55
N ALA A 77 11.15 -0.96 6.44
CA ALA A 77 11.77 -1.05 7.76
C ALA A 77 13.30 -1.12 7.67
N MET A 78 13.83 -1.99 6.81
CA MET A 78 15.26 -2.16 6.59
C MET A 78 15.93 -0.86 6.12
N TYR A 79 15.22 -0.03 5.35
CA TYR A 79 15.70 1.28 4.90
C TYR A 79 15.30 2.45 5.81
N LYS A 80 14.78 2.16 7.01
CA LYS A 80 14.36 3.16 8.01
C LYS A 80 13.28 4.12 7.50
N MET A 81 12.46 3.68 6.54
CA MET A 81 11.24 4.37 6.16
C MET A 81 10.20 4.23 7.27
N ASN A 82 9.33 5.23 7.41
CA ASN A 82 8.32 5.25 8.47
C ASN A 82 6.90 5.45 7.96
N THR A 83 6.70 5.47 6.66
CA THR A 83 5.39 5.68 6.05
C THR A 83 5.23 4.78 4.83
N PHE A 84 4.09 4.12 4.75
CA PHE A 84 3.67 3.34 3.60
C PHE A 84 2.39 3.93 3.03
N HIS A 85 2.47 4.55 1.86
CA HIS A 85 1.34 5.05 1.10
C HIS A 85 0.77 3.89 0.26
N TRP A 86 -0.40 3.42 0.65
CA TRP A 86 -1.04 2.24 0.07
C TRP A 86 -2.21 2.65 -0.81
N HIS A 87 -2.01 2.63 -2.13
CA HIS A 87 -2.99 3.02 -3.13
C HIS A 87 -3.95 1.87 -3.41
N LEU A 88 -5.11 1.91 -2.75
CA LEU A 88 -6.04 0.79 -2.65
C LEU A 88 -7.15 0.81 -3.69
N THR A 89 -7.45 1.95 -4.32
CA THR A 89 -8.57 2.06 -5.24
C THR A 89 -8.22 2.92 -6.45
N ASP A 90 -8.66 2.49 -7.62
CA ASP A 90 -8.52 3.25 -8.87
C ASP A 90 -9.48 2.67 -9.94
N ASP A 91 -9.45 3.18 -11.15
CA ASP A 91 -10.29 2.75 -12.26
C ASP A 91 -10.19 1.26 -12.57
N GLN A 92 -9.00 0.65 -12.38
CA GLN A 92 -8.71 -0.73 -12.76
C GLN A 92 -8.92 -1.73 -11.63
N GLY A 93 -9.33 -1.26 -10.44
CA GLY A 93 -9.67 -2.15 -9.35
C GLY A 93 -9.87 -1.47 -8.00
N TRP A 94 -10.81 -1.99 -7.25
CA TRP A 94 -11.08 -1.67 -5.85
C TRP A 94 -10.53 -2.78 -4.95
N ARG A 95 -9.61 -2.47 -4.02
CA ARG A 95 -8.83 -3.49 -3.32
C ARG A 95 -9.10 -3.63 -1.83
N ILE A 96 -10.02 -2.86 -1.26
CA ILE A 96 -10.36 -2.92 0.16
C ILE A 96 -11.82 -3.32 0.38
N GLU A 97 -12.05 -4.30 1.26
CA GLU A 97 -13.40 -4.72 1.63
C GLU A 97 -14.13 -3.61 2.39
N ILE A 98 -15.33 -3.24 1.90
CA ILE A 98 -16.27 -2.37 2.59
C ILE A 98 -17.56 -3.17 2.79
N LYS A 99 -17.83 -3.56 4.02
CA LYS A 99 -18.95 -4.48 4.35
C LYS A 99 -20.30 -3.89 4.02
N LYS A 100 -20.44 -2.58 4.16
CA LYS A 100 -21.67 -1.86 3.79
C LYS A 100 -21.91 -1.85 2.28
N TYR A 101 -20.86 -1.98 1.48
CA TYR A 101 -20.92 -1.93 0.02
C TYR A 101 -20.21 -3.13 -0.63
N PRO A 102 -20.76 -4.36 -0.50
CA PRO A 102 -20.07 -5.59 -0.90
C PRO A 102 -19.73 -5.66 -2.39
N LYS A 103 -20.54 -5.02 -3.27
CA LYS A 103 -20.25 -5.01 -4.71
C LYS A 103 -18.91 -4.34 -5.05
N LEU A 104 -18.34 -3.49 -4.16
CA LEU A 104 -17.02 -2.91 -4.38
C LEU A 104 -15.93 -3.99 -4.54
N THR A 105 -16.08 -5.13 -3.84
CA THR A 105 -15.15 -6.26 -3.95
C THR A 105 -15.69 -7.40 -4.80
N GLU A 106 -17.02 -7.58 -4.91
CA GLU A 106 -17.61 -8.58 -5.77
C GLU A 106 -17.47 -8.23 -7.26
N VAL A 107 -17.59 -6.95 -7.60
CA VAL A 107 -17.53 -6.40 -8.98
C VAL A 107 -16.25 -5.57 -9.15
N GLY A 108 -16.09 -4.52 -8.35
CA GLY A 108 -15.02 -3.52 -8.51
C GLY A 108 -13.60 -4.07 -8.35
N ALA A 109 -13.42 -5.20 -7.65
CA ALA A 109 -12.11 -5.82 -7.51
C ALA A 109 -11.68 -6.64 -8.75
N TRP A 110 -12.53 -6.78 -9.77
CA TRP A 110 -12.31 -7.70 -10.89
C TRP A 110 -12.50 -7.03 -12.23
N ARG A 111 -11.53 -7.17 -13.13
CA ARG A 111 -11.62 -6.70 -14.53
C ARG A 111 -11.53 -7.87 -15.51
N ASN A 112 -12.12 -7.70 -16.69
CA ASN A 112 -12.15 -8.70 -17.75
C ASN A 112 -11.02 -8.48 -18.76
N GLY A 113 -9.76 -8.60 -18.29
CA GLY A 113 -8.58 -8.42 -19.09
C GLY A 113 -7.64 -7.34 -18.56
N SER A 114 -6.38 -7.44 -18.92
CA SER A 114 -5.34 -6.46 -18.67
C SER A 114 -4.69 -6.05 -19.98
N MET A 115 -4.22 -4.80 -20.03
CA MET A 115 -3.50 -4.31 -21.20
C MET A 115 -2.14 -5.04 -21.34
N ILE A 116 -1.81 -5.45 -22.55
CA ILE A 116 -0.55 -6.08 -22.91
C ILE A 116 0.25 -5.09 -23.78
N GLY A 117 1.53 -4.93 -23.44
CA GLY A 117 2.43 -4.08 -24.23
C GLY A 117 2.24 -2.59 -23.95
N HIS A 118 2.50 -1.79 -24.96
CA HIS A 118 2.45 -0.33 -24.83
C HIS A 118 1.01 0.20 -24.95
N TYR A 119 0.74 1.34 -24.30
CA TYR A 119 -0.58 1.99 -24.31
C TYR A 119 -1.16 2.18 -25.73
N THR A 120 -0.31 2.49 -26.71
CA THR A 120 -0.74 2.70 -28.11
C THR A 120 -1.22 1.44 -28.80
N ASP A 121 -0.86 0.25 -28.30
CA ASP A 121 -1.19 -1.02 -28.95
C ASP A 121 -2.63 -1.45 -28.71
N GLN A 122 -3.25 -0.96 -27.64
CA GLN A 122 -4.64 -1.23 -27.24
C GLN A 122 -5.02 -2.71 -27.30
N THR A 123 -4.06 -3.58 -26.93
CA THR A 123 -4.24 -5.04 -26.87
C THR A 123 -4.46 -5.51 -25.44
N PHE A 124 -5.29 -6.54 -25.28
CA PHE A 124 -5.71 -7.06 -23.98
C PHE A 124 -5.56 -8.59 -23.97
N ASP A 125 -5.33 -9.14 -22.76
CA ASP A 125 -5.21 -10.59 -22.58
C ASP A 125 -6.57 -11.28 -22.40
N ASP A 126 -7.64 -10.53 -22.18
CA ASP A 126 -8.99 -10.99 -21.90
C ASP A 126 -9.09 -12.03 -20.75
N ILE A 127 -8.08 -12.03 -19.85
CA ILE A 127 -8.04 -12.90 -18.68
C ILE A 127 -8.64 -12.14 -17.50
N ARG A 128 -9.66 -12.74 -16.85
CA ARG A 128 -10.23 -12.15 -15.63
C ARG A 128 -9.14 -11.99 -14.58
N TYR A 129 -8.92 -10.74 -14.14
CA TYR A 129 -7.87 -10.38 -13.20
C TYR A 129 -8.43 -9.55 -12.04
N GLY A 130 -7.91 -9.79 -10.83
CA GLY A 130 -8.29 -9.00 -9.67
C GLY A 130 -7.91 -9.66 -8.35
N GLY A 131 -8.43 -9.09 -7.27
CA GLY A 131 -8.23 -9.47 -5.89
C GLY A 131 -8.53 -8.29 -4.99
N PHE A 132 -8.66 -8.54 -3.70
CA PHE A 132 -8.86 -7.52 -2.68
C PHE A 132 -8.35 -8.02 -1.33
N TYR A 133 -8.24 -7.11 -0.38
CA TYR A 133 -7.91 -7.40 1.01
C TYR A 133 -9.18 -7.34 1.84
N THR A 134 -9.41 -8.35 2.68
CA THR A 134 -10.47 -8.31 3.69
C THR A 134 -10.10 -7.31 4.79
N GLN A 135 -11.08 -6.82 5.54
CA GLN A 135 -10.81 -5.94 6.68
C GLN A 135 -9.88 -6.59 7.70
N GLU A 136 -9.98 -7.89 7.88
CA GLU A 136 -9.10 -8.62 8.80
C GLU A 136 -7.64 -8.67 8.27
N GLU A 137 -7.45 -8.82 6.97
CA GLU A 137 -6.12 -8.74 6.36
C GLU A 137 -5.52 -7.34 6.44
N ILE A 138 -6.34 -6.29 6.26
CA ILE A 138 -5.92 -4.90 6.46
C ILE A 138 -5.45 -4.68 7.91
N LYS A 139 -6.24 -5.11 8.90
CA LYS A 139 -5.87 -5.00 10.33
C LYS A 139 -4.58 -5.74 10.64
N GLU A 140 -4.39 -6.94 10.08
CA GLU A 140 -3.17 -7.72 10.22
C GLU A 140 -1.95 -6.97 9.65
N ILE A 141 -2.09 -6.37 8.47
CA ILE A 141 -1.04 -5.58 7.81
C ILE A 141 -0.72 -4.31 8.61
N VAL A 142 -1.74 -3.61 9.12
CA VAL A 142 -1.56 -2.42 9.96
C VAL A 142 -0.82 -2.76 11.24
N ALA A 143 -1.18 -3.86 11.91
CA ALA A 143 -0.48 -4.33 13.10
C ALA A 143 0.99 -4.70 12.78
N TYR A 144 1.22 -5.39 11.66
CA TYR A 144 2.55 -5.76 11.19
C TYR A 144 3.45 -4.55 10.89
N ALA A 145 2.89 -3.49 10.28
CA ALA A 145 3.59 -2.24 10.01
C ALA A 145 3.91 -1.48 11.31
N LYS A 146 2.95 -1.47 12.27
CA LYS A 146 3.12 -0.81 13.57
C LYS A 146 4.29 -1.37 14.37
N GLU A 147 4.49 -2.70 14.36
CA GLU A 147 5.65 -3.35 15.01
C GLU A 147 7.00 -2.91 14.41
N ARG A 148 6.97 -2.33 13.20
CA ARG A 148 8.14 -1.80 12.46
C ARG A 148 8.23 -0.30 12.47
N HIS A 149 7.39 0.36 13.28
CA HIS A 149 7.28 1.81 13.35
C HIS A 149 6.94 2.47 11.99
N ILE A 150 6.10 1.80 11.20
CA ILE A 150 5.62 2.28 9.90
C ILE A 150 4.14 2.61 10.02
N THR A 151 3.79 3.84 9.66
CA THR A 151 2.41 4.30 9.52
C THR A 151 1.91 3.98 8.12
N ILE A 152 0.73 3.34 8.02
CA ILE A 152 0.05 3.15 6.74
C ILE A 152 -0.85 4.36 6.47
N VAL A 153 -0.73 4.91 5.26
CA VAL A 153 -1.61 5.94 4.72
C VAL A 153 -2.40 5.33 3.57
N PRO A 154 -3.66 4.94 3.80
CA PRO A 154 -4.50 4.40 2.74
C PRO A 154 -4.93 5.50 1.78
N GLU A 155 -4.96 5.20 0.49
CA GLU A 155 -5.51 6.09 -0.54
C GLU A 155 -6.80 5.50 -1.10
N ILE A 156 -7.86 6.31 -1.04
CA ILE A 156 -9.17 6.04 -1.62
C ILE A 156 -9.48 7.18 -2.58
N GLU A 157 -9.60 6.86 -3.86
CA GLU A 157 -9.74 7.84 -4.92
C GLU A 157 -11.14 8.45 -5.02
N MET A 158 -11.17 9.76 -5.16
CA MET A 158 -12.38 10.54 -5.40
C MET A 158 -12.02 11.97 -5.85
N PRO A 159 -12.79 12.65 -6.71
CA PRO A 159 -13.97 12.12 -7.41
C PRO A 159 -13.62 11.31 -8.67
N GLY A 160 -12.43 11.46 -9.22
CA GLY A 160 -11.89 10.70 -10.35
C GLY A 160 -11.30 9.38 -9.93
N HIS A 161 -10.73 8.65 -10.89
CA HIS A 161 -10.18 7.31 -10.68
C HIS A 161 -11.17 6.36 -9.98
N ALA A 162 -12.47 6.50 -10.32
CA ALA A 162 -13.58 5.90 -9.61
C ALA A 162 -14.28 4.80 -10.41
N LEU A 163 -13.80 4.46 -11.61
CA LEU A 163 -14.53 3.59 -12.53
C LEU A 163 -14.82 2.19 -11.95
N ALA A 164 -13.90 1.63 -11.15
CA ALA A 164 -14.15 0.37 -10.46
C ALA A 164 -15.33 0.47 -9.46
N ALA A 165 -15.41 1.59 -8.74
CA ALA A 165 -16.53 1.84 -7.83
C ALA A 165 -17.84 2.11 -8.60
N LEU A 166 -17.78 2.87 -9.70
CA LEU A 166 -18.94 3.16 -10.55
C LEU A 166 -19.43 1.90 -11.29
N ALA A 167 -18.56 0.98 -11.66
CA ALA A 167 -18.96 -0.32 -12.18
C ALA A 167 -19.75 -1.15 -11.14
N SER A 168 -19.47 -0.93 -9.86
CA SER A 168 -20.16 -1.59 -8.74
C SER A 168 -21.48 -0.91 -8.37
N TYR A 169 -21.52 0.43 -8.43
CA TYR A 169 -22.63 1.29 -8.02
C TYR A 169 -22.78 2.47 -8.99
N PRO A 170 -23.35 2.21 -10.20
CA PRO A 170 -23.43 3.21 -11.27
C PRO A 170 -24.31 4.43 -10.93
N GLU A 171 -25.18 4.31 -9.93
CA GLU A 171 -26.03 5.40 -9.43
C GLU A 171 -25.26 6.58 -8.87
N PHE A 172 -23.99 6.38 -8.48
CA PHE A 172 -23.13 7.46 -7.98
C PHE A 172 -22.41 8.25 -9.09
N SER A 173 -22.56 7.85 -10.37
CA SER A 173 -22.08 8.64 -11.51
C SER A 173 -23.06 9.74 -11.90
N CYS A 174 -22.59 10.68 -12.72
CA CYS A 174 -23.45 11.70 -13.33
C CYS A 174 -24.22 11.15 -14.54
N THR A 175 -23.79 10.06 -15.15
CA THR A 175 -24.34 9.48 -16.38
C THR A 175 -25.18 8.23 -16.15
N GLY A 176 -24.99 7.53 -15.02
CA GLY A 176 -25.78 6.36 -14.62
C GLY A 176 -25.35 5.02 -15.23
N GLY A 177 -24.27 5.01 -16.03
CA GLY A 177 -23.72 3.78 -16.61
C GLY A 177 -24.57 3.14 -17.72
N PRO A 178 -24.37 1.84 -18.03
CA PRO A 178 -23.55 0.87 -17.31
C PRO A 178 -22.02 1.10 -17.47
N PHE A 179 -21.24 0.67 -16.48
CA PHE A 179 -19.79 0.76 -16.49
C PHE A 179 -19.15 -0.61 -16.35
N GLU A 180 -17.94 -0.75 -16.89
CA GLU A 180 -17.04 -1.87 -16.63
C GLU A 180 -15.81 -1.37 -15.86
N VAL A 181 -15.21 -2.26 -15.06
CA VAL A 181 -13.93 -1.97 -14.40
C VAL A 181 -12.84 -1.70 -15.45
N GLY A 182 -12.08 -0.65 -15.27
CA GLY A 182 -11.10 -0.17 -16.24
C GLY A 182 -10.04 -1.21 -16.61
N LYS A 183 -9.67 -1.22 -17.89
CA LYS A 183 -8.58 -2.07 -18.44
C LYS A 183 -7.41 -1.25 -18.97
N THR A 184 -7.66 0.03 -19.26
CA THR A 184 -6.71 0.96 -19.89
C THR A 184 -6.05 1.86 -18.88
N TRP A 185 -4.93 2.44 -19.27
CA TRP A 185 -4.24 3.49 -18.54
C TRP A 185 -4.69 4.87 -19.04
N GLY A 186 -4.52 5.87 -18.21
CA GLY A 186 -4.80 7.26 -18.56
C GLY A 186 -5.89 7.87 -17.70
N VAL A 187 -6.33 9.06 -18.09
CA VAL A 187 -7.44 9.77 -17.45
C VAL A 187 -8.74 9.30 -18.07
N LEU A 188 -9.62 8.73 -17.24
CA LEU A 188 -10.97 8.33 -17.63
C LEU A 188 -11.96 9.45 -17.23
N GLU A 189 -13.00 9.65 -18.04
CA GLU A 189 -13.91 10.78 -17.87
C GLU A 189 -15.01 10.55 -16.82
N ASP A 190 -15.26 9.27 -16.47
CA ASP A 190 -16.30 8.91 -15.52
C ASP A 190 -15.83 9.14 -14.07
N VAL A 191 -16.56 10.01 -13.38
CA VAL A 191 -16.25 10.42 -12.00
C VAL A 191 -17.49 10.31 -11.11
N PHE A 192 -17.27 10.31 -9.80
CA PHE A 192 -18.36 10.45 -8.84
C PHE A 192 -19.09 11.78 -9.05
N CYS A 193 -20.42 11.73 -9.15
CA CYS A 193 -21.25 12.91 -9.25
C CYS A 193 -21.46 13.54 -7.87
N PRO A 194 -21.35 14.87 -7.72
CA PRO A 194 -21.51 15.54 -6.43
C PRO A 194 -22.98 15.62 -6.01
N LYS A 195 -23.53 14.50 -5.58
CA LYS A 195 -24.89 14.34 -5.05
C LYS A 195 -24.82 14.00 -3.55
N ASP A 196 -25.86 14.29 -2.78
CA ASP A 196 -25.92 13.99 -1.34
C ASP A 196 -25.74 12.48 -1.07
N GLU A 197 -26.32 11.64 -1.92
CA GLU A 197 -26.17 10.18 -1.83
C GLU A 197 -24.73 9.73 -2.06
N THR A 198 -24.01 10.38 -2.97
CA THR A 198 -22.59 10.11 -3.22
C THR A 198 -21.73 10.49 -2.01
N PHE A 199 -21.98 11.66 -1.41
CA PHE A 199 -21.28 12.04 -0.18
C PHE A 199 -21.56 11.07 0.96
N THR A 200 -22.81 10.66 1.14
CA THR A 200 -23.18 9.62 2.11
C THR A 200 -22.48 8.29 1.85
N PHE A 201 -22.35 7.88 0.60
CA PHE A 201 -21.59 6.70 0.20
C PHE A 201 -20.12 6.84 0.60
N LEU A 202 -19.47 7.94 0.24
CA LEU A 202 -18.06 8.20 0.54
C LEU A 202 -17.78 8.27 2.03
N GLU A 203 -18.66 8.93 2.81
CA GLU A 203 -18.57 8.97 4.27
C GLU A 203 -18.63 7.57 4.88
N ASN A 204 -19.54 6.73 4.39
CA ASN A 204 -19.65 5.35 4.84
C ASN A 204 -18.40 4.52 4.49
N VAL A 205 -17.85 4.70 3.29
CA VAL A 205 -16.59 4.05 2.87
C VAL A 205 -15.46 4.45 3.81
N LEU A 206 -15.25 5.76 3.99
CA LEU A 206 -14.19 6.29 4.84
C LEU A 206 -14.35 5.90 6.33
N SER A 207 -15.57 5.62 6.77
CA SER A 207 -15.82 5.15 8.14
C SER A 207 -15.40 3.70 8.38
N GLU A 208 -15.23 2.91 7.32
CA GLU A 208 -14.77 1.52 7.41
C GLU A 208 -13.26 1.38 7.11
N VAL A 209 -12.64 2.41 6.52
CA VAL A 209 -11.19 2.48 6.26
C VAL A 209 -10.44 2.95 7.50
#